data_27cd77c3566513d0ba6f99797f36df9b
#
_entry.id   27cd77c3566513d0ba6f99797f36df9b
#
_cell.length_a   1.000
_cell.length_b   1.000
_cell.length_c   1.000
_cell.angle_alpha   90.00
_cell.angle_beta   90.00
_cell.angle_gamma   90.00
#
_symmetry.space_group_name_H-M   'P 1'
#
loop_
_entity.id
_entity.type
_entity.pdbx_description
1 polymer ?
#
loop_
_entity_poly.entity_id
_entity_poly.type
_entity_poly.pdbx_seq_one_letter_code
_entity_poly.pdbx_strand_id
1 'polypeptide(L)' 'MKVKVYKVYPKKQTGDEDRFWYFVDAPSKRIAKWCGAACYNNEHTAFLSASDMVAERFRLHGDK' A
#
# COMPACT_ATOMS: atom_id res chain seq x y z
N MET A 1 -6.03 2.43 19.84
CA MET A 1 -5.88 3.09 18.53
C MET A 1 -6.55 2.26 17.46
N LYS A 2 -7.34 2.89 16.63
CA LYS A 2 -8.05 2.17 15.58
C LYS A 2 -7.16 1.96 14.38
N VAL A 3 -7.19 0.78 13.87
CA VAL A 3 -6.45 0.42 12.66
C VAL A 3 -7.41 0.42 11.50
N LYS A 4 -6.94 0.90 10.38
CA LYS A 4 -7.73 0.95 9.15
C LYS A 4 -7.03 0.13 8.10
N VAL A 5 -7.81 -0.36 7.14
CA VAL A 5 -7.25 -1.13 6.05
C VAL A 5 -7.00 -0.20 4.88
N TYR A 6 -5.81 -0.29 4.32
CA TYR A 6 -5.44 0.52 3.17
C TYR A 6 -4.97 -0.37 2.04
N LYS A 7 -5.33 0.02 0.83
CA LYS A 7 -4.79 -0.61 -0.37
C LYS A 7 -3.60 0.21 -0.80
N VAL A 8 -2.43 -0.41 -0.80
CA VAL A 8 -1.17 0.30 -1.06
C VAL A 8 -0.50 -0.30 -2.27
N TYR A 9 -0.02 0.55 -3.16
CA TYR A 9 0.65 0.12 -4.37
C TYR A 9 1.63 1.20 -4.84
N PRO A 10 2.62 0.83 -5.67
CA PRO A 10 3.56 1.82 -6.19
C PRO A 10 2.87 2.79 -7.15
N LYS A 11 3.28 4.04 -7.10
CA LYS A 11 2.74 5.04 -8.01
C LYS A 11 3.03 4.72 -9.46
N LYS A 12 4.23 4.25 -9.72
CA LYS A 12 4.64 3.93 -11.07
C LYS A 12 4.65 2.45 -11.26
N GLN A 13 3.56 1.94 -11.75
CA GLN A 13 3.50 0.54 -12.14
C GLN A 13 3.49 0.50 -13.65
N THR A 14 4.49 -0.16 -14.20
CA THR A 14 4.54 -0.38 -15.62
C THR A 14 4.09 -1.79 -15.89
N GLY A 15 3.32 -1.96 -16.93
CA GLY A 15 2.83 -3.28 -17.27
C GLY A 15 1.44 -3.50 -16.72
N ASP A 16 0.57 -3.96 -17.60
CA ASP A 16 -0.83 -4.14 -17.23
C ASP A 16 -1.05 -5.44 -16.48
N GLU A 17 -0.10 -6.35 -16.57
CA GLU A 17 -0.30 -7.69 -16.05
C GLU A 17 0.07 -7.83 -14.60
N ASP A 18 1.02 -7.03 -14.14
CA ASP A 18 1.56 -7.20 -12.81
C ASP A 18 1.24 -6.02 -11.95
N ARG A 19 -0.02 -5.79 -11.74
CA ARG A 19 -0.40 -4.75 -10.83
C ARG A 19 -0.29 -5.26 -9.42
N PHE A 20 0.58 -4.66 -8.71
CA PHE A 20 0.87 -5.04 -7.35
C PHE A 20 0.12 -4.16 -6.39
N TRP A 21 -0.53 -4.77 -5.43
CA TRP A 21 -1.09 -4.01 -4.33
C TRP A 21 -1.08 -4.87 -3.09
N TYR A 22 -1.09 -4.20 -1.94
CA TYR A 22 -1.14 -4.87 -0.66
C TYR A 22 -2.27 -4.28 0.15
N PHE A 23 -2.87 -5.12 0.97
CA PHE A 23 -3.80 -4.63 1.97
C PHE A 23 -3.05 -4.53 3.28
N VAL A 24 -2.97 -3.32 3.82
CA VAL A 24 -2.17 -3.05 5.00
C VAL A 24 -3.05 -2.50 6.10
N ASP A 25 -2.93 -3.06 7.29
CA ASP A 25 -3.60 -2.55 8.47
C ASP A 25 -2.69 -1.50 9.09
N ALA A 26 -3.15 -0.28 9.16
CA ALA A 26 -2.35 0.80 9.69
C ALA A 26 -3.23 1.89 10.26
N PRO A 27 -2.72 2.67 11.22
CA PRO A 27 -3.49 3.76 11.79
C PRO A 27 -3.62 4.97 10.88
N SER A 28 -2.75 5.08 9.87
CA SER A 28 -2.79 6.22 8.96
C SER A 28 -2.24 5.83 7.61
N LYS A 29 -2.55 6.67 6.62
CA LYS A 29 -2.03 6.46 5.26
C LYS A 29 -0.51 6.47 5.23
N ARG A 30 0.07 7.34 6.01
CA ARG A 30 1.52 7.47 6.04
C ARG A 30 2.18 6.17 6.45
N ILE A 31 1.67 5.56 7.50
CA ILE A 31 2.22 4.30 7.99
C ILE A 31 1.91 3.18 7.01
N ALA A 32 0.73 3.22 6.39
CA ALA A 32 0.38 2.23 5.38
C ALA A 32 1.36 2.28 4.20
N LYS A 33 1.72 3.46 3.75
CA LYS A 33 2.68 3.61 2.65
C LYS A 33 4.04 3.05 3.04
N TRP A 34 4.45 3.29 4.25
CA TRP A 34 5.71 2.76 4.76
C TRP A 34 5.73 1.24 4.73
N CYS A 35 4.67 0.65 5.24
CA CYS A 35 4.57 -0.80 5.27
C CYS A 35 4.52 -1.37 3.87
N GLY A 36 3.75 -0.74 2.99
CA GLY A 36 3.65 -1.19 1.60
C GLY A 36 4.99 -1.13 0.88
N ALA A 37 5.73 -0.03 1.09
CA ALA A 37 7.04 0.11 0.48
C ALA A 37 7.99 -0.97 0.98
N ALA A 38 7.97 -1.24 2.27
CA ALA A 38 8.83 -2.26 2.83
C ALA A 38 8.52 -3.64 2.26
N CYS A 39 7.23 -3.96 2.13
CA CYS A 39 6.84 -5.23 1.56
C CYS A 39 7.24 -5.34 0.10
N TYR A 40 7.00 -4.28 -0.67
CA TYR A 40 7.35 -4.29 -2.08
C TYR A 40 8.85 -4.44 -2.27
N ASN A 41 9.63 -3.68 -1.51
CA ASN A 41 11.08 -3.73 -1.63
C ASN A 41 11.62 -5.10 -1.28
N ASN A 42 11.03 -5.73 -0.29
CA ASN A 42 11.46 -7.05 0.14
C ASN A 42 11.20 -8.08 -0.95
N GLU A 43 10.06 -7.99 -1.63
CA GLU A 43 9.70 -8.98 -2.64
C GLU A 43 10.40 -8.75 -3.98
N HIS A 44 10.67 -7.50 -4.30
CA HIS A 44 11.17 -7.14 -5.63
C HIS A 44 12.60 -6.64 -5.63
N THR A 45 13.26 -6.69 -4.49
CA THR A 45 14.62 -6.18 -4.37
C THR A 45 14.69 -4.75 -4.90
N ALA A 46 13.77 -3.93 -4.44
CA ALA A 46 13.67 -2.55 -4.88
C ALA A 46 13.98 -1.62 -3.73
N PHE A 47 14.02 -0.32 -4.03
CA PHE A 47 14.35 0.70 -3.02
C PHE A 47 13.38 1.85 -3.08
N LEU A 48 12.10 1.53 -3.03
CA LEU A 48 11.09 2.56 -3.02
C LEU A 48 10.91 3.14 -1.63
N SER A 49 10.58 4.42 -1.57
CA SER A 49 10.26 5.06 -0.31
C SER A 49 8.74 5.17 -0.18
N ALA A 50 8.30 5.61 1.00
CA ALA A 50 6.86 5.79 1.21
C ALA A 50 6.27 6.77 0.21
N SER A 51 7.04 7.78 -0.20
CA SER A 51 6.55 8.77 -1.16
C SER A 51 6.33 8.18 -2.55
N ASP A 52 6.90 7.00 -2.81
CA ASP A 52 6.70 6.32 -4.09
C ASP A 52 5.47 5.45 -4.10
N MET A 53 4.76 5.40 -3.00
CA MET A 53 3.59 4.55 -2.86
C MET A 53 2.31 5.39 -2.80
N VAL A 54 1.22 4.74 -3.14
CA VAL A 54 -0.12 5.32 -2.98
C VAL A 54 -0.86 4.46 -1.97
N ALA A 55 -1.54 5.11 -1.05
CA ALA A 55 -2.38 4.40 -0.09
C ALA A 55 -3.80 4.91 -0.21
N GLU A 56 -4.72 3.99 -0.44
CA GLU A 56 -6.14 4.32 -0.55
C GLU A 56 -6.88 3.62 0.56
N ARG A 57 -7.78 4.35 1.22
CA ARG A 57 -8.58 3.75 2.25
C ARG A 57 -9.48 2.68 1.64
N PHE A 58 -9.33 1.49 2.12
CA PHE A 58 -10.17 0.38 1.68
C PHE A 58 -11.32 0.19 2.65
N ARG A 59 -12.52 0.16 2.14
CA ARG A 59 -13.70 -0.04 2.96
C ARG A 59 -14.46 -1.24 2.46
N LEU A 60 -14.82 -2.09 3.41
CA LEU A 60 -15.61 -3.25 3.07
C LEU A 60 -17.02 -2.81 2.70
N HIS A 61 -17.65 -3.65 1.90
CA HIS A 61 -19.03 -3.39 1.51
C HIS A 61 -19.91 -3.32 2.76
N GLY A 62 -20.68 -2.27 2.86
CA GLY A 62 -21.53 -2.08 4.02
C GLY A 62 -20.87 -1.35 5.17
N ASP A 63 -19.60 -1.07 5.07
CA ASP A 63 -18.88 -0.30 6.08
C ASP A 63 -19.19 1.18 5.90
N LYS A 64 -19.55 1.83 6.96
CA LYS A 64 -19.91 3.25 6.90
C LYS A 64 -19.03 4.09 7.78
#